data_440885c2e2724742e20d02f08c81615e
#
_entry.id   440885c2e2724742e20d02f08c81615e
#
_cell.length_a   1.000
_cell.length_b   1.000
_cell.length_c   1.000
_cell.angle_alpha   90.00
_cell.angle_beta   90.00
_cell.angle_gamma   90.00
#
_symmetry.space_group_name_H-M   'P 1'
#
loop_
_entity.id
_entity.type
_entity.pdbx_description
1 polymer ?
#
loop_
_entity_poly.entity_id
_entity_poly.type
_entity_poly.pdbx_seq_one_letter_code
_entity_poly.pdbx_strand_id
1 'polypeptide(L)' 'MIMLTKLNDEKIILNCEQVEAVEFIPEAKVIMMNGKFYIVKESGEEIIEKTIEYN' A
#
# COMPACT_ATOMS: atom_id res chain seq x y z
N MET A 1 -10.77 -1.91 -2.42
CA MET A 1 -9.53 -1.68 -3.19
C MET A 1 -9.02 -0.28 -2.97
N ILE A 2 -7.71 -0.13 -2.92
CA ILE A 2 -7.10 1.19 -2.76
C ILE A 2 -6.14 1.45 -3.89
N MET A 3 -6.01 2.73 -4.26
CA MET A 3 -5.07 3.14 -5.30
C MET A 3 -3.87 3.80 -4.67
N LEU A 4 -2.68 3.31 -5.02
CA LEU A 4 -1.42 3.84 -4.52
C LEU A 4 -0.51 4.18 -5.70
N THR A 5 0.52 4.96 -5.42
CA THR A 5 1.46 5.41 -6.44
C THR A 5 2.83 4.80 -6.17
N LYS A 6 3.35 4.05 -7.12
CA LYS A 6 4.69 3.49 -7.02
C LYS A 6 5.73 4.58 -7.17
N LEU A 7 6.98 4.29 -6.81
CA LEU A 7 8.06 5.29 -6.89
C LEU A 7 8.31 5.82 -8.29
N ASN A 8 7.96 5.06 -9.32
CA ASN A 8 8.10 5.48 -10.71
C ASN A 8 6.88 6.25 -11.22
N ASP A 9 6.01 6.70 -10.33
CA ASP A 9 4.77 7.43 -10.62
C ASP A 9 3.67 6.57 -11.26
N GLU A 10 3.87 5.28 -11.36
CA GLU A 10 2.84 4.37 -11.83
C GLU A 10 1.76 4.18 -10.77
N LYS A 11 0.50 4.28 -11.17
CA LYS A 11 -0.62 4.02 -10.27
C LYS A 11 -0.89 2.52 -10.24
N ILE A 12 -1.16 2.01 -9.03
CA ILE A 12 -1.56 0.61 -8.86
C ILE A 12 -2.80 0.56 -7.99
N ILE A 13 -3.60 -0.46 -8.22
CA ILE A 13 -4.78 -0.71 -7.39
C ILE A 13 -4.56 -2.02 -6.66
N LEU A 14 -4.68 -1.98 -5.35
CA LEU A 14 -4.45 -3.15 -4.51
C LEU A 14 -5.73 -3.54 -3.78
N ASN A 15 -5.92 -4.85 -3.64
CA ASN A 15 -7.01 -5.39 -2.84
C ASN A 15 -6.58 -5.41 -1.38
N CYS A 16 -7.24 -4.60 -0.56
CA CYS A 16 -6.90 -4.48 0.86
C CYS A 16 -6.91 -5.81 1.58
N GLU A 17 -7.77 -6.72 1.17
CA GLU A 17 -7.88 -8.03 1.83
C GLU A 17 -6.68 -8.93 1.55
N GLN A 18 -5.87 -8.59 0.56
CA GLN A 18 -4.68 -9.35 0.21
C GLN A 18 -3.41 -8.72 0.79
N VAL A 19 -3.53 -7.67 1.56
CA VAL A 19 -2.40 -7.02 2.20
C VAL A 19 -2.09 -7.71 3.51
N GLU A 20 -0.85 -8.19 3.66
CA GLU A 20 -0.42 -8.81 4.90
C GLU A 20 0.06 -7.79 5.90
N ALA A 21 0.87 -6.83 5.45
CA ALA A 21 1.48 -5.85 6.33
C ALA A 21 1.87 -4.61 5.57
N VAL A 22 1.99 -3.50 6.29
CA VAL A 22 2.51 -2.25 5.75
C VAL A 22 3.66 -1.83 6.64
N GLU A 23 4.83 -1.65 6.05
CA GLU A 23 6.00 -1.15 6.77
C GLU A 23 6.16 0.34 6.49
N PHE A 24 6.54 1.09 7.51
CA PHE A 24 6.65 2.54 7.41
C PHE A 24 8.08 3.02 7.16
N ILE A 25 9.05 2.29 7.67
CA ILE A 25 10.45 2.68 7.68
C ILE A 25 11.28 1.62 6.97
N PRO A 26 12.21 2.01 6.09
CA PRO A 26 12.62 3.38 5.74
C PRO A 26 11.63 4.09 4.82
N GLU A 27 10.73 3.34 4.19
CA GLU A 27 9.74 3.90 3.26
C GLU A 27 8.45 3.08 3.37
N ALA A 28 7.36 3.63 2.88
CA ALA A 28 6.08 2.94 2.91
C ALA A 28 6.15 1.74 1.96
N LYS A 29 6.00 0.55 2.51
CA LYS A 29 6.08 -0.70 1.77
C LYS A 29 4.85 -1.53 2.09
N VAL A 30 4.13 -1.93 1.05
CA VAL A 30 2.94 -2.77 1.19
C VAL A 30 3.33 -4.20 0.84
N ILE A 31 3.17 -5.10 1.79
CA ILE A 31 3.50 -6.51 1.60
C ILE A 31 2.22 -7.29 1.40
N MET A 32 2.15 -8.04 0.30
CA MET A 32 0.95 -8.80 -0.05
C MET A 32 1.04 -10.22 0.49
N MET A 33 -0.11 -10.87 0.61
CA MET A 33 -0.20 -12.24 1.13
C MET A 33 0.63 -13.25 0.34
N ASN A 34 0.84 -12.99 -0.95
CA ASN A 34 1.62 -13.90 -1.79
C ASN A 34 3.13 -13.66 -1.70
N GLY A 35 3.58 -12.80 -0.79
CA GLY A 35 4.98 -12.50 -0.60
C GLY A 35 5.52 -11.38 -1.48
N LYS A 36 4.74 -10.87 -2.42
CA LYS A 36 5.14 -9.72 -3.21
C LYS A 36 5.01 -8.45 -2.41
N PHE A 37 5.77 -7.43 -2.78
CA PHE A 37 5.68 -6.14 -2.09
C PHE A 37 5.77 -4.99 -3.08
N TYR A 38 5.29 -3.83 -2.64
CA TYR A 38 5.33 -2.61 -3.42
C TYR A 38 5.79 -1.47 -2.53
N ILE A 39 6.73 -0.67 -3.03
CA ILE A 39 7.16 0.54 -2.34
C ILE A 39 6.42 1.68 -3.00
N VAL A 40 5.75 2.51 -2.18
CA VAL A 40 4.85 3.53 -2.70
C VAL A 40 5.20 4.91 -2.15
N LYS A 41 4.71 5.94 -2.83
CA LYS A 41 4.96 7.33 -2.44
C LYS A 41 4.07 7.79 -1.29
N GLU A 42 2.89 7.20 -1.16
CA GLU A 42 1.98 7.52 -0.06
C GLU A 42 2.63 7.12 1.26
N SER A 43 2.38 7.89 2.31
CA SER A 43 2.86 7.54 3.64
C SER A 43 2.08 6.35 4.19
N GLY A 44 2.66 5.68 5.19
CA GLY A 44 1.95 4.59 5.84
C GLY A 44 0.64 5.06 6.43
N GLU A 45 0.60 6.29 6.95
CA GLU A 45 -0.62 6.85 7.51
C GLU A 45 -1.69 7.06 6.44
N GLU A 46 -1.31 7.53 5.26
CA GLU A 46 -2.24 7.68 4.15
C GLU A 46 -2.81 6.33 3.70
N ILE A 47 -1.97 5.30 3.71
CA ILE A 47 -2.40 3.95 3.35
C ILE A 47 -3.45 3.46 4.33
N ILE A 48 -3.22 3.70 5.63
CA ILE A 48 -4.18 3.31 6.66
C ILE A 48 -5.49 4.04 6.46
N GLU A 49 -5.46 5.34 6.21
CA GLU A 49 -6.67 6.12 5.96
C GLU A 49 -7.46 5.61 4.76
N LYS A 50 -6.77 5.31 3.67
CA LYS A 50 -7.43 4.78 2.47
C LYS A 50 -8.09 3.44 2.76
N THR A 51 -7.47 2.61 3.57
CA THR A 51 -8.01 1.31 3.95
C THR A 51 -9.27 1.47 4.79
N ILE A 52 -9.26 2.42 5.71
CA ILE A 52 -10.42 2.72 6.55
C ILE A 52 -11.57 3.26 5.70
N GLU A 53 -11.29 4.18 4.80
CA GLU A 53 -12.31 4.75 3.92
C GLU A 53 -12.93 3.70 3.01
N TYR A 54 -12.15 2.72 2.59
CA TYR A 54 -12.63 1.63 1.77
C TYR A 54 -13.73 0.84 2.49
N ASN A 55 -13.58 0.63 3.78
CA ASN A 55 -14.55 -0.11 4.58
C ASN A 55 -15.70 0.79 5.01
#